data_5586a3a53f72bbfbe27eea5574e09fdf
#
_entry.id   5586a3a53f72bbfbe27eea5574e09fdf
#
_cell.length_a   1.000
_cell.length_b   1.000
_cell.length_c   1.000
_cell.angle_alpha   90.00
_cell.angle_beta   90.00
_cell.angle_gamma   90.00
#
_symmetry.space_group_name_H-M   'P 1'
#
loop_
_entity.id
_entity.type
_entity.pdbx_description
1 polymer ?
#
loop_
_entity_poly.entity_id
_entity_poly.type
_entity_poly.pdbx_seq_one_letter_code
_entity_poly.pdbx_strand_id
1 'polypeptide(L)'
;MNTPSSERIHIAFFGCRNAGKSTLVNEILGQNLSIVSDVKGTTTDPVQKAMELLPLGPVVIIDTPGYDDEGELGKQRIAKTRQILNKTDVAVLVVDSQAGTTEADLAFKNLIEEKKIPLVEFINKKSGPIEKDQLINSILQVAEKLVGGRKILDGIVNSSDTIVLVCPIDEAAPKGRLILPQQMVLREILDLHARAIVCQPSELKETIASFKVPPELVITDSQAFKETAEILPDEIPLTSFSILMARYKGFLEEAKKAVEIIPSLKDNDRILIAEGCTHKRQCGDIGSVKIPAALKKITGKDLEIEFTAGTQFPQDLSPYSLVIHCGGCMITEREILFRMKCAQDQKIPFCNYGIFLAHVNGILERSLRPLAAENNAS
;
A
#
# COMPACT_ATOMS: atom_id res chain seq x y z
N MET A 1 -20.47 2.56 2.16
CA MET A 1 -19.37 1.59 2.30
C MET A 1 -18.18 2.32 2.90
N ASN A 2 -17.48 1.72 3.87
CA ASN A 2 -16.33 2.41 4.46
C ASN A 2 -15.14 2.32 3.53
N THR A 3 -14.58 3.47 3.12
CA THR A 3 -13.33 3.54 2.36
C THR A 3 -12.21 2.83 3.16
N PRO A 4 -11.45 1.91 2.54
CA PRO A 4 -10.32 1.25 3.21
C PRO A 4 -9.27 2.25 3.70
N SER A 5 -8.57 1.91 4.78
CA SER A 5 -7.54 2.79 5.34
C SER A 5 -6.43 3.11 4.35
N SER A 6 -6.08 2.17 3.47
CA SER A 6 -5.05 2.35 2.44
C SER A 6 -5.40 3.36 1.34
N GLU A 7 -6.68 3.70 1.20
CA GLU A 7 -7.16 4.69 0.22
C GLU A 7 -7.46 6.05 0.86
N ARG A 8 -7.28 6.17 2.17
CA ARG A 8 -7.46 7.42 2.91
C ARG A 8 -6.16 8.19 2.98
N ILE A 9 -6.24 9.51 2.95
CA ILE A 9 -5.08 10.35 3.23
C ILE A 9 -4.78 10.28 4.73
N HIS A 10 -3.58 9.87 5.10
CA HIS A 10 -3.15 9.78 6.49
C HIS A 10 -2.51 11.09 6.93
N ILE A 11 -3.18 11.78 7.85
CA ILE A 11 -2.74 13.06 8.44
C ILE A 11 -2.32 12.78 9.88
N ALA A 12 -1.02 12.87 10.18
CA ALA A 12 -0.51 12.56 11.50
C ALA A 12 0.03 13.80 12.22
N PHE A 13 -0.32 13.92 13.50
CA PHE A 13 0.06 15.02 14.39
C PHE A 13 1.27 14.62 15.21
N PHE A 14 2.38 15.32 14.99
CA PHE A 14 3.65 15.13 15.66
C PHE A 14 3.98 16.37 16.54
N GLY A 15 4.82 16.21 17.52
CA GLY A 15 5.27 17.30 18.41
C GLY A 15 5.72 16.75 19.76
N CYS A 16 6.42 17.54 20.51
CA CYS A 16 6.87 17.22 21.86
C CYS A 16 5.69 16.88 22.78
N ARG A 17 6.00 16.27 23.92
CA ARG A 17 5.02 16.00 24.96
C ARG A 17 4.34 17.30 25.38
N ASN A 18 3.04 17.25 25.61
CA ASN A 18 2.21 18.41 26.00
C ASN A 18 2.17 19.58 24.99
N ALA A 19 2.61 19.39 23.74
CA ALA A 19 2.46 20.41 22.70
C ALA A 19 0.97 20.67 22.31
N GLY A 20 0.03 19.83 22.78
CA GLY A 20 -1.40 19.99 22.56
C GLY A 20 -1.94 19.22 21.36
N LYS A 21 -1.21 18.22 20.85
CA LYS A 21 -1.61 17.37 19.70
C LYS A 21 -3.01 16.77 19.87
N SER A 22 -3.23 16.05 20.97
CA SER A 22 -4.51 15.38 21.25
C SER A 22 -5.67 16.37 21.38
N THR A 23 -5.43 17.57 21.91
CA THR A 23 -6.42 18.63 22.00
C THR A 23 -6.81 19.12 20.60
N LEU A 24 -5.82 19.37 19.72
CA LEU A 24 -6.06 19.78 18.34
C LEU A 24 -6.81 18.69 17.54
N VAL A 25 -6.39 17.45 17.69
CA VAL A 25 -7.06 16.31 17.06
C VAL A 25 -8.51 16.20 17.51
N ASN A 26 -8.78 16.28 18.81
CA ASN A 26 -10.14 16.23 19.33
C ASN A 26 -10.99 17.41 18.84
N GLU A 27 -10.43 18.60 18.70
CA GLU A 27 -11.11 19.77 18.18
C GLU A 27 -11.45 19.61 16.69
N ILE A 28 -10.57 19.04 15.89
CA ILE A 28 -10.84 18.72 14.49
C ILE A 28 -11.96 17.69 14.37
N LEU A 29 -11.95 16.68 15.21
CA LEU A 29 -12.93 15.59 15.23
C LEU A 29 -14.28 16.00 15.83
N GLY A 30 -14.34 17.01 16.71
CA GLY A 30 -15.50 17.35 17.53
C GLY A 30 -16.64 18.08 16.80
N GLN A 31 -16.51 18.46 15.53
CA GLN A 31 -17.57 19.14 14.78
C GLN A 31 -18.16 18.27 13.68
N ASN A 32 -19.38 17.74 13.94
CA ASN A 32 -20.37 17.23 12.96
C ASN A 32 -19.90 16.18 11.93
N LEU A 33 -18.97 15.33 12.28
CA LEU A 33 -18.52 14.28 11.38
C LEU A 33 -18.84 12.91 11.97
N SER A 34 -19.53 12.08 11.21
CA SER A 34 -19.82 10.70 11.58
C SER A 34 -18.51 9.93 11.77
N ILE A 35 -18.17 9.65 13.02
CA ILE A 35 -17.03 8.82 13.41
C ILE A 35 -17.31 7.39 12.95
N VAL A 36 -16.50 6.87 12.05
CA VAL A 36 -16.76 5.57 11.41
C VAL A 36 -16.22 4.39 12.21
N SER A 37 -15.19 4.57 13.05
CA SER A 37 -14.76 3.57 14.05
C SER A 37 -13.73 4.12 15.02
N ASP A 38 -13.86 3.77 16.29
CA ASP A 38 -12.81 3.94 17.31
C ASP A 38 -12.01 2.64 17.40
N VAL A 39 -10.75 2.65 16.93
CA VAL A 39 -9.80 1.62 17.30
C VAL A 39 -9.10 2.10 18.57
N LYS A 40 -9.55 1.61 19.73
CA LYS A 40 -8.91 1.88 21.02
C LYS A 40 -7.58 1.14 21.11
N GLY A 41 -6.46 1.86 21.11
CA GLY A 41 -5.17 1.34 21.50
C GLY A 41 -4.90 1.57 22.99
N THR A 42 -3.97 0.83 23.57
CA THR A 42 -3.42 1.10 24.89
C THR A 42 -2.72 2.47 24.91
N THR A 43 -2.51 3.06 26.09
CA THR A 43 -1.93 4.41 26.30
C THR A 43 -0.56 4.68 25.66
N THR A 44 0.05 3.67 25.05
CA THR A 44 1.31 3.75 24.28
C THR A 44 1.11 3.68 22.78
N ASP A 45 -0.11 3.37 22.30
CA ASP A 45 -0.40 3.23 20.87
C ASP A 45 -1.02 4.50 20.30
N PRO A 46 -0.67 4.88 19.07
CA PRO A 46 -1.25 6.04 18.40
C PRO A 46 -2.75 5.84 18.16
N VAL A 47 -3.52 6.87 18.44
CA VAL A 47 -4.96 6.87 18.20
C VAL A 47 -5.21 7.23 16.74
N GLN A 48 -5.91 6.36 16.01
CA GLN A 48 -6.29 6.59 14.62
C GLN A 48 -7.80 6.73 14.52
N LYS A 49 -8.25 7.78 13.85
CA LYS A 49 -9.68 8.04 13.61
C LYS A 49 -9.93 8.32 12.14
N ALA A 50 -10.81 7.55 11.53
CA ALA A 50 -11.24 7.75 10.16
C ALA A 50 -12.37 8.77 10.12
N MET A 51 -12.29 9.74 9.20
CA MET A 51 -13.32 10.76 9.02
C MET A 51 -13.39 11.22 7.56
N GLU A 52 -14.37 12.05 7.27
CA GLU A 52 -14.49 12.79 6.01
C GLU A 52 -14.02 14.23 6.23
N LEU A 53 -13.07 14.70 5.46
CA LEU A 53 -12.58 16.07 5.49
C LEU A 53 -12.78 16.71 4.12
N LEU A 54 -13.85 17.50 3.96
CA LEU A 54 -14.14 18.16 2.69
C LEU A 54 -13.19 19.35 2.45
N PRO A 55 -12.70 19.55 1.19
CA PRO A 55 -13.01 18.80 -0.03
C PRO A 55 -12.14 17.57 -0.30
N LEU A 56 -11.19 17.20 0.60
CA LEU A 56 -10.27 16.07 0.40
C LEU A 56 -10.97 14.71 0.34
N GLY A 57 -12.13 14.57 0.98
CA GLY A 57 -12.82 13.30 1.14
C GLY A 57 -12.32 12.48 2.35
N PRO A 58 -12.21 11.14 2.21
CA PRO A 58 -11.91 10.26 3.33
C PRO A 58 -10.46 10.38 3.80
N VAL A 59 -10.27 10.68 5.09
CA VAL A 59 -8.95 10.80 5.74
C VAL A 59 -8.84 9.91 6.97
N VAL A 60 -7.62 9.66 7.42
CA VAL A 60 -7.30 9.11 8.75
C VAL A 60 -6.50 10.14 9.52
N ILE A 61 -7.03 10.61 10.63
CA ILE A 61 -6.31 11.47 11.58
C ILE A 61 -5.58 10.58 12.59
N ILE A 62 -4.29 10.84 12.79
CA ILE A 62 -3.44 10.05 13.67
C ILE A 62 -2.86 10.97 14.75
N ASP A 63 -3.24 10.71 16.01
CA ASP A 63 -2.61 11.33 17.17
C ASP A 63 -1.41 10.49 17.60
N THR A 64 -0.22 11.09 17.68
CA THR A 64 1.02 10.36 18.00
C THR A 64 1.50 10.68 19.41
N PRO A 65 2.21 9.74 20.07
CA PRO A 65 2.97 10.04 21.29
C PRO A 65 4.00 11.15 21.05
N GLY A 66 4.44 11.83 22.11
CA GLY A 66 5.58 12.76 22.04
C GLY A 66 6.86 12.03 21.63
N TYR A 67 7.74 12.73 20.90
CA TYR A 67 9.04 12.18 20.48
C TYR A 67 10.21 12.62 21.35
N ASP A 68 9.94 13.35 22.42
CA ASP A 68 10.86 13.85 23.44
C ASP A 68 10.81 13.08 24.77
N ASP A 69 10.15 11.92 24.77
CA ASP A 69 10.04 11.06 25.97
C ASP A 69 11.38 10.38 26.29
N GLU A 70 11.71 10.32 27.58
CA GLU A 70 12.94 9.70 28.10
C GLU A 70 12.67 8.29 28.65
N GLY A 71 13.75 7.49 28.80
CA GLY A 71 13.72 6.14 29.36
C GLY A 71 13.30 5.06 28.35
N GLU A 72 13.15 3.82 28.82
CA GLU A 72 12.82 2.64 27.96
C GLU A 72 11.46 2.79 27.27
N LEU A 73 10.45 3.27 27.98
CA LEU A 73 9.13 3.57 27.41
C LEU A 73 9.20 4.71 26.39
N GLY A 74 10.06 5.71 26.61
CA GLY A 74 10.30 6.79 25.68
C GLY A 74 10.88 6.29 24.36
N LYS A 75 11.89 5.42 24.40
CA LYS A 75 12.49 4.81 23.20
C LYS A 75 11.44 4.05 22.37
N GLN A 76 10.57 3.28 23.03
CA GLN A 76 9.50 2.56 22.35
C GLN A 76 8.49 3.50 21.67
N ARG A 77 8.11 4.60 22.33
CA ARG A 77 7.22 5.64 21.79
C ARG A 77 7.84 6.34 20.59
N ILE A 78 9.13 6.71 20.68
CA ILE A 78 9.88 7.31 19.56
C ILE A 78 9.91 6.34 18.36
N ALA A 79 10.19 5.06 18.60
CA ALA A 79 10.19 4.05 17.55
C ALA A 79 8.80 3.92 16.87
N LYS A 80 7.72 3.91 17.66
CA LYS A 80 6.34 3.91 17.13
C LYS A 80 6.02 5.18 16.35
N THR A 81 6.43 6.35 16.84
CA THR A 81 6.25 7.63 16.14
C THR A 81 6.95 7.63 14.78
N ARG A 82 8.17 7.08 14.71
CA ARG A 82 8.89 6.90 13.44
C ARG A 82 8.19 5.91 12.50
N GLN A 83 7.60 4.84 13.01
CA GLN A 83 6.80 3.90 12.21
C GLN A 83 5.55 4.57 11.62
N ILE A 84 4.90 5.45 12.40
CA ILE A 84 3.74 6.21 11.90
C ILE A 84 4.16 7.13 10.76
N LEU A 85 5.32 7.77 10.88
CA LEU A 85 5.83 8.66 9.84
C LEU A 85 5.93 7.95 8.47
N ASN A 86 6.25 6.66 8.45
CA ASN A 86 6.35 5.89 7.21
C ASN A 86 5.02 5.74 6.45
N LYS A 87 3.90 5.83 7.13
CA LYS A 87 2.55 5.75 6.53
C LYS A 87 1.81 7.08 6.47
N THR A 88 2.47 8.17 6.82
CA THR A 88 1.91 9.53 6.89
C THR A 88 1.98 10.20 5.53
N ASP A 89 0.86 10.68 5.02
CA ASP A 89 0.78 11.45 3.77
C ASP A 89 0.96 12.94 4.01
N VAL A 90 0.44 13.47 5.13
CA VAL A 90 0.63 14.85 5.59
C VAL A 90 1.05 14.83 7.04
N ALA A 91 2.20 15.41 7.36
CA ALA A 91 2.67 15.59 8.73
C ALA A 91 2.25 16.98 9.24
N VAL A 92 1.66 17.02 10.44
CA VAL A 92 1.38 18.25 11.18
C VAL A 92 2.33 18.29 12.36
N LEU A 93 3.30 19.21 12.33
CA LEU A 93 4.23 19.45 13.44
C LEU A 93 3.64 20.51 14.36
N VAL A 94 3.25 20.10 15.55
CA VAL A 94 2.65 20.97 16.57
C VAL A 94 3.73 21.45 17.52
N VAL A 95 3.98 22.75 17.51
CA VAL A 95 4.96 23.42 18.39
C VAL A 95 4.22 24.21 19.46
N ASP A 96 4.65 24.09 20.71
CA ASP A 96 4.12 24.87 21.83
C ASP A 96 4.63 26.32 21.73
N SER A 97 3.73 27.29 21.64
CA SER A 97 4.09 28.71 21.54
C SER A 97 4.87 29.24 22.74
N GLN A 98 4.75 28.64 23.93
CA GLN A 98 5.45 29.05 25.13
C GLN A 98 6.86 28.46 25.23
N ALA A 99 7.01 27.19 24.81
CA ALA A 99 8.33 26.53 24.80
C ALA A 99 9.17 26.92 23.56
N GLY A 100 8.52 27.39 22.50
CA GLY A 100 9.16 27.62 21.21
C GLY A 100 9.59 26.32 20.53
N THR A 101 10.30 26.44 19.41
CA THR A 101 10.84 25.29 18.67
C THR A 101 12.05 24.72 19.42
N THR A 102 11.97 23.45 19.82
CA THR A 102 13.02 22.72 20.52
C THR A 102 14.00 22.06 19.55
N GLU A 103 15.16 21.60 20.05
CA GLU A 103 16.10 20.79 19.24
C GLU A 103 15.44 19.48 18.75
N ALA A 104 14.55 18.88 19.56
CA ALA A 104 13.80 17.69 19.18
C ALA A 104 12.82 17.98 18.03
N ASP A 105 12.15 19.13 18.03
CA ASP A 105 11.28 19.57 16.93
C ASP A 105 12.07 19.74 15.64
N LEU A 106 13.25 20.38 15.70
CA LEU A 106 14.12 20.57 14.54
C LEU A 106 14.62 19.23 13.98
N ALA A 107 15.07 18.32 14.85
CA ALA A 107 15.53 17.01 14.44
C ALA A 107 14.40 16.19 13.77
N PHE A 108 13.17 16.27 14.31
CA PHE A 108 12.02 15.59 13.75
C PHE A 108 11.56 16.22 12.44
N LYS A 109 11.59 17.55 12.33
CA LYS A 109 11.34 18.27 11.09
C LYS A 109 12.28 17.82 9.98
N ASN A 110 13.59 17.77 10.24
CA ASN A 110 14.58 17.29 9.28
C ASN A 110 14.26 15.86 8.81
N LEU A 111 13.82 14.97 9.71
CA LEU A 111 13.41 13.61 9.35
C LEU A 111 12.17 13.61 8.43
N ILE A 112 11.19 14.49 8.65
CA ILE A 112 10.01 14.65 7.78
C ILE A 112 10.45 15.11 6.38
N GLU A 113 11.33 16.10 6.31
CA GLU A 113 11.85 16.66 5.06
C GLU A 113 12.69 15.64 4.28
N GLU A 114 13.57 14.89 4.96
CA GLU A 114 14.35 13.80 4.37
C GLU A 114 13.43 12.74 3.72
N LYS A 115 12.32 12.41 4.38
CA LYS A 115 11.31 11.49 3.86
C LYS A 115 10.40 12.13 2.79
N LYS A 116 10.59 13.40 2.45
CA LYS A 116 9.78 14.16 1.50
C LYS A 116 8.27 14.08 1.81
N ILE A 117 7.93 14.15 3.10
CA ILE A 117 6.53 14.16 3.55
C ILE A 117 6.07 15.61 3.58
N PRO A 118 4.94 15.95 2.94
CA PRO A 118 4.33 17.26 3.05
C PRO A 118 4.12 17.66 4.51
N LEU A 119 4.60 18.85 4.90
CA LEU A 119 4.63 19.32 6.28
C LEU A 119 3.77 20.56 6.47
N VAL A 120 2.96 20.56 7.53
CA VAL A 120 2.27 21.72 8.08
C VAL A 120 2.87 21.99 9.45
N GLU A 121 3.49 23.15 9.66
CA GLU A 121 3.94 23.60 10.97
C GLU A 121 2.83 24.42 11.64
N PHE A 122 2.44 24.05 12.84
CA PHE A 122 1.39 24.71 13.60
C PHE A 122 1.86 25.10 14.99
N ILE A 123 1.89 26.43 15.24
CA ILE A 123 2.24 26.98 16.55
C ILE A 123 0.98 27.03 17.41
N ASN A 124 0.90 26.15 18.40
CA ASN A 124 -0.24 26.05 19.29
C ASN A 124 -0.16 27.05 20.43
N LYS A 125 -1.05 28.05 20.42
CA LYS A 125 -1.25 28.99 21.51
C LYS A 125 -2.20 28.36 22.53
N LYS A 126 -1.68 27.78 23.61
CA LYS A 126 -2.46 27.09 24.65
C LYS A 126 -3.48 28.00 25.35
N SER A 127 -3.35 29.31 25.25
CA SER A 127 -4.25 30.31 25.78
C SER A 127 -5.00 30.98 24.63
N GLY A 128 -6.31 30.75 24.54
CA GLY A 128 -7.17 31.33 23.49
C GLY A 128 -7.91 30.28 22.66
N PRO A 129 -8.78 30.73 21.75
CA PRO A 129 -9.45 29.83 20.82
C PRO A 129 -8.44 29.18 19.88
N ILE A 130 -8.60 27.89 19.62
CA ILE A 130 -7.79 27.14 18.66
C ILE A 130 -8.13 27.68 17.25
N GLU A 131 -7.08 28.08 16.52
CA GLU A 131 -7.19 28.54 15.13
C GLU A 131 -7.42 27.33 14.18
N LYS A 132 -8.50 26.59 14.43
CA LYS A 132 -8.84 25.33 13.77
C LYS A 132 -8.98 25.48 12.26
N ASP A 133 -9.72 26.49 11.82
CA ASP A 133 -9.97 26.69 10.38
C ASP A 133 -8.69 27.02 9.61
N GLN A 134 -7.76 27.75 10.24
CA GLN A 134 -6.46 28.01 9.67
C GLN A 134 -5.65 26.72 9.53
N LEU A 135 -5.65 25.87 10.55
CA LEU A 135 -4.95 24.57 10.52
C LEU A 135 -5.54 23.67 9.42
N ILE A 136 -6.87 23.56 9.35
CA ILE A 136 -7.55 22.78 8.32
C ILE A 136 -7.20 23.31 6.92
N ASN A 137 -7.26 24.62 6.70
CA ASN A 137 -6.90 25.21 5.40
C ASN A 137 -5.45 24.93 5.01
N SER A 138 -4.51 24.99 5.97
CA SER A 138 -3.12 24.64 5.72
C SER A 138 -2.95 23.17 5.34
N ILE A 139 -3.67 22.27 6.02
CA ILE A 139 -3.70 20.84 5.69
C ILE A 139 -4.27 20.64 4.27
N LEU A 140 -5.37 21.30 3.94
CA LEU A 140 -6.00 21.21 2.61
C LEU A 140 -5.06 21.64 1.49
N GLN A 141 -4.39 22.78 1.62
CA GLN A 141 -3.45 23.29 0.62
C GLN A 141 -2.30 22.33 0.32
N VAL A 142 -1.80 21.68 1.38
CA VAL A 142 -0.69 20.73 1.27
C VAL A 142 -1.19 19.40 0.71
N ALA A 143 -2.36 18.96 1.12
CA ALA A 143 -2.95 17.67 0.71
C ALA A 143 -3.55 17.70 -0.71
N GLU A 144 -4.01 18.84 -1.21
CA GLU A 144 -4.51 18.97 -2.60
C GLU A 144 -3.47 18.52 -3.64
N LYS A 145 -2.19 18.74 -3.36
CA LYS A 145 -1.09 18.28 -4.22
C LYS A 145 -0.96 16.75 -4.27
N LEU A 146 -1.58 16.04 -3.33
CA LEU A 146 -1.62 14.59 -3.27
C LEU A 146 -2.89 14.03 -3.94
N VAL A 147 -3.93 14.86 -4.09
CA VAL A 147 -5.18 14.50 -4.77
C VAL A 147 -5.00 14.71 -6.27
N GLY A 148 -4.95 13.66 -7.03
CA GLY A 148 -4.65 13.69 -8.47
C GLY A 148 -3.59 12.66 -8.83
N GLY A 149 -3.38 11.71 -7.93
CA GLY A 149 -2.35 10.68 -8.00
C GLY A 149 -2.42 9.82 -9.26
N ARG A 150 -1.42 8.98 -9.39
CA ARG A 150 -1.27 7.98 -10.45
C ARG A 150 -2.56 7.18 -10.59
N LYS A 151 -2.95 6.91 -11.82
CA LYS A 151 -4.03 5.99 -12.13
C LYS A 151 -3.46 4.60 -12.36
N ILE A 152 -4.23 3.57 -12.03
CA ILE A 152 -3.81 2.17 -12.15
C ILE A 152 -3.69 1.78 -13.62
N LEU A 153 -4.64 2.25 -14.45
CA LEU A 153 -4.80 1.91 -15.85
C LEU A 153 -4.35 3.02 -16.82
N ASP A 154 -3.71 4.07 -16.32
CA ASP A 154 -3.23 5.18 -17.13
C ASP A 154 -2.27 4.69 -18.22
N GLY A 155 -2.52 5.14 -19.48
CA GLY A 155 -1.75 4.69 -20.64
C GLY A 155 -1.98 3.23 -21.08
N ILE A 156 -2.84 2.46 -20.39
CA ILE A 156 -3.11 1.05 -20.68
C ILE A 156 -4.51 0.86 -21.29
N VAL A 157 -5.49 1.61 -20.79
CA VAL A 157 -6.90 1.48 -21.16
C VAL A 157 -7.43 2.81 -21.69
N ASN A 158 -8.12 2.76 -22.81
CA ASN A 158 -8.74 3.90 -23.43
C ASN A 158 -10.27 3.85 -23.28
N SER A 159 -10.92 4.99 -23.57
CA SER A 159 -12.38 5.06 -23.64
C SER A 159 -12.90 4.05 -24.69
N SER A 160 -13.98 3.38 -24.34
CA SER A 160 -14.64 2.36 -25.17
C SER A 160 -13.94 0.99 -25.26
N ASP A 161 -12.76 0.83 -24.70
CA ASP A 161 -12.11 -0.49 -24.60
C ASP A 161 -12.98 -1.49 -23.82
N THR A 162 -12.82 -2.76 -24.12
CA THR A 162 -13.49 -3.86 -23.41
C THR A 162 -12.46 -4.64 -22.61
N ILE A 163 -12.59 -4.64 -21.29
CA ILE A 163 -11.66 -5.26 -20.36
C ILE A 163 -12.35 -6.43 -19.67
N VAL A 164 -11.69 -7.59 -19.63
CA VAL A 164 -12.17 -8.75 -18.89
C VAL A 164 -11.43 -8.86 -17.57
N LEU A 165 -12.17 -8.87 -16.47
CA LEU A 165 -11.65 -9.07 -15.12
C LEU A 165 -11.93 -10.51 -14.68
N VAL A 166 -10.88 -11.30 -14.50
CA VAL A 166 -10.97 -12.67 -14.03
C VAL A 166 -10.77 -12.71 -12.53
N CYS A 167 -11.87 -12.85 -11.79
CA CYS A 167 -11.94 -12.75 -10.35
C CYS A 167 -12.31 -14.09 -9.73
N PRO A 168 -11.36 -14.88 -9.21
CA PRO A 168 -11.70 -16.08 -8.47
C PRO A 168 -12.48 -15.71 -7.18
N ILE A 169 -13.40 -16.57 -6.78
CA ILE A 169 -14.06 -16.44 -5.48
C ILE A 169 -13.10 -16.92 -4.42
N ASP A 170 -12.54 -15.98 -3.69
CA ASP A 170 -11.60 -16.24 -2.59
C ASP A 170 -12.39 -16.36 -1.28
N GLU A 171 -12.24 -17.49 -0.60
CA GLU A 171 -12.84 -17.71 0.73
C GLU A 171 -12.28 -16.77 1.80
N ALA A 172 -11.07 -16.24 1.60
CA ALA A 172 -10.45 -15.23 2.48
C ALA A 172 -11.01 -13.82 2.25
N ALA A 173 -11.67 -13.56 1.11
CA ALA A 173 -12.30 -12.28 0.85
C ALA A 173 -13.55 -12.10 1.73
N PRO A 174 -13.89 -10.86 2.11
CA PRO A 174 -15.12 -10.60 2.83
C PRO A 174 -16.32 -11.11 2.03
N LYS A 175 -17.18 -11.93 2.65
CA LYS A 175 -18.35 -12.53 1.99
C LYS A 175 -19.17 -11.47 1.24
N GLY A 176 -19.43 -11.72 -0.04
CA GLY A 176 -20.23 -10.84 -0.89
C GLY A 176 -19.48 -9.59 -1.41
N ARG A 177 -18.14 -9.58 -1.36
CA ARG A 177 -17.34 -8.44 -1.86
C ARG A 177 -16.20 -8.92 -2.74
N LEU A 178 -15.84 -8.11 -3.72
CA LEU A 178 -14.56 -8.19 -4.41
C LEU A 178 -13.43 -7.67 -3.48
N ILE A 179 -12.21 -8.15 -3.66
CA ILE A 179 -11.05 -7.61 -2.95
C ILE A 179 -10.72 -6.19 -3.46
N LEU A 180 -10.03 -5.41 -2.65
CA LEU A 180 -9.79 -3.99 -2.93
C LEU A 180 -9.17 -3.73 -4.31
N PRO A 181 -8.11 -4.40 -4.78
CA PRO A 181 -7.55 -4.16 -6.12
C PRO A 181 -8.56 -4.39 -7.25
N GLN A 182 -9.43 -5.39 -7.12
CA GLN A 182 -10.48 -5.67 -8.10
C GLN A 182 -11.51 -4.53 -8.15
N GLN A 183 -11.92 -4.01 -6.98
CA GLN A 183 -12.84 -2.87 -6.88
C GLN A 183 -12.24 -1.60 -7.47
N MET A 184 -10.96 -1.31 -7.18
CA MET A 184 -10.26 -0.13 -7.68
C MET A 184 -10.15 -0.14 -9.20
N VAL A 185 -9.70 -1.26 -9.77
CA VAL A 185 -9.57 -1.43 -11.23
C VAL A 185 -10.93 -1.33 -11.92
N LEU A 186 -11.95 -2.03 -11.38
CA LEU A 186 -13.32 -1.96 -11.93
C LEU A 186 -13.85 -0.51 -11.92
N ARG A 187 -13.64 0.22 -10.83
CA ARG A 187 -14.05 1.61 -10.73
C ARG A 187 -13.33 2.49 -11.75
N GLU A 188 -12.02 2.32 -11.90
CA GLU A 188 -11.24 3.12 -12.84
C GLU A 188 -11.60 2.84 -14.31
N ILE A 189 -11.95 1.59 -14.68
CA ILE A 189 -12.49 1.25 -16.01
C ILE A 189 -13.76 2.08 -16.28
N LEU A 190 -14.65 2.21 -15.31
CA LEU A 190 -15.88 3.00 -15.45
C LEU A 190 -15.58 4.50 -15.57
N ASP A 191 -14.64 5.02 -14.77
CA ASP A 191 -14.21 6.41 -14.82
C ASP A 191 -13.54 6.78 -16.17
N LEU A 192 -12.91 5.81 -16.83
CA LEU A 192 -12.34 5.93 -18.19
C LEU A 192 -13.39 5.78 -19.31
N HIS A 193 -14.66 5.57 -18.99
CA HIS A 193 -15.72 5.25 -19.96
C HIS A 193 -15.43 3.99 -20.82
N ALA A 194 -14.66 3.05 -20.26
CA ALA A 194 -14.44 1.72 -20.82
C ALA A 194 -15.47 0.71 -20.30
N ARG A 195 -15.47 -0.49 -20.84
CA ARG A 195 -16.40 -1.57 -20.48
C ARG A 195 -15.69 -2.64 -19.69
N ALA A 196 -16.28 -3.10 -18.58
CA ALA A 196 -15.77 -4.21 -17.80
C ALA A 196 -16.70 -5.41 -17.89
N ILE A 197 -16.14 -6.57 -18.16
CA ILE A 197 -16.82 -7.88 -18.04
C ILE A 197 -16.10 -8.64 -16.94
N VAL A 198 -16.83 -9.07 -15.93
CA VAL A 198 -16.28 -9.77 -14.77
C VAL A 198 -16.74 -11.22 -14.83
N CYS A 199 -15.80 -12.15 -14.74
CA CYS A 199 -16.08 -13.58 -14.73
C CYS A 199 -15.18 -14.34 -13.76
N GLN A 200 -15.54 -15.56 -13.41
CA GLN A 200 -14.66 -16.47 -12.70
C GLN A 200 -13.69 -17.17 -13.68
N PRO A 201 -12.56 -17.74 -13.18
CA PRO A 201 -11.63 -18.48 -14.05
C PRO A 201 -12.31 -19.59 -14.86
N SER A 202 -13.24 -20.33 -14.26
CA SER A 202 -14.02 -21.41 -14.92
C SER A 202 -14.88 -20.94 -16.10
N GLU A 203 -15.28 -19.66 -16.10
CA GLU A 203 -16.17 -19.06 -17.13
C GLU A 203 -15.39 -18.34 -18.22
N LEU A 204 -14.07 -18.16 -18.04
CA LEU A 204 -13.25 -17.35 -18.95
C LEU A 204 -13.31 -17.84 -20.39
N LYS A 205 -13.20 -19.15 -20.63
CA LYS A 205 -13.19 -19.72 -21.97
C LYS A 205 -14.47 -19.38 -22.75
N GLU A 206 -15.63 -19.53 -22.11
CA GLU A 206 -16.92 -19.19 -22.69
C GLU A 206 -17.09 -17.69 -22.88
N THR A 207 -16.65 -16.93 -21.92
CA THR A 207 -16.64 -15.45 -21.98
C THR A 207 -15.86 -14.97 -23.20
N ILE A 208 -14.61 -15.43 -23.39
CA ILE A 208 -13.79 -15.06 -24.55
C ILE A 208 -14.44 -15.50 -25.87
N ALA A 209 -15.02 -16.72 -25.92
CA ALA A 209 -15.69 -17.23 -27.12
C ALA A 209 -16.96 -16.44 -27.51
N SER A 210 -17.55 -15.71 -26.56
CA SER A 210 -18.75 -14.89 -26.81
C SER A 210 -18.47 -13.58 -27.54
N PHE A 211 -17.21 -13.13 -27.56
CA PHE A 211 -16.83 -11.87 -28.20
C PHE A 211 -16.73 -12.00 -29.74
N LYS A 212 -17.28 -11.01 -30.44
CA LYS A 212 -17.04 -10.85 -31.88
C LYS A 212 -15.68 -10.24 -32.19
N VAL A 213 -15.20 -9.41 -31.31
CA VAL A 213 -13.88 -8.75 -31.35
C VAL A 213 -13.19 -9.08 -30.02
N PRO A 214 -11.95 -9.56 -30.00
CA PRO A 214 -11.24 -9.87 -28.77
C PRO A 214 -11.21 -8.67 -27.82
N PRO A 215 -11.19 -8.88 -26.49
CA PRO A 215 -11.02 -7.80 -25.54
C PRO A 215 -9.62 -7.19 -25.65
N GLU A 216 -9.51 -5.90 -25.35
CA GLU A 216 -8.25 -5.15 -25.40
C GLU A 216 -7.29 -5.56 -24.27
N LEU A 217 -7.83 -6.04 -23.14
CA LEU A 217 -7.02 -6.49 -22.01
C LEU A 217 -7.80 -7.48 -21.15
N VAL A 218 -7.09 -8.50 -20.65
CA VAL A 218 -7.55 -9.38 -19.57
C VAL A 218 -6.72 -9.13 -18.33
N ILE A 219 -7.39 -8.91 -17.20
CA ILE A 219 -6.76 -8.67 -15.90
C ILE A 219 -7.20 -9.78 -14.95
N THR A 220 -6.26 -10.53 -14.39
CA THR A 220 -6.56 -11.69 -13.56
C THR A 220 -5.96 -11.55 -12.15
N ASP A 221 -6.45 -12.36 -11.23
CA ASP A 221 -5.82 -12.53 -9.92
C ASP A 221 -4.57 -13.42 -10.03
N SER A 222 -3.57 -13.15 -9.19
CA SER A 222 -2.30 -13.88 -9.20
C SER A 222 -2.44 -15.37 -8.97
N GLN A 223 -3.48 -15.80 -8.25
CA GLN A 223 -3.73 -17.23 -8.02
C GLN A 223 -4.35 -17.97 -9.22
N ALA A 224 -5.04 -17.24 -10.12
CA ALA A 224 -5.61 -17.79 -11.35
C ALA A 224 -4.74 -17.50 -12.59
N PHE A 225 -3.55 -16.91 -12.41
CA PHE A 225 -2.73 -16.39 -13.50
C PHE A 225 -2.30 -17.47 -14.51
N LYS A 226 -1.85 -18.61 -14.00
CA LYS A 226 -1.43 -19.72 -14.86
C LYS A 226 -2.60 -20.27 -15.69
N GLU A 227 -3.71 -20.57 -15.05
CA GLU A 227 -4.94 -21.08 -15.71
C GLU A 227 -5.45 -20.10 -16.76
N THR A 228 -5.50 -18.81 -16.41
CA THR A 228 -5.89 -17.74 -17.34
C THR A 228 -4.96 -17.68 -18.56
N ALA A 229 -3.65 -17.77 -18.36
CA ALA A 229 -2.67 -17.73 -19.44
C ALA A 229 -2.75 -18.94 -20.37
N GLU A 230 -3.13 -20.11 -19.85
CA GLU A 230 -3.32 -21.34 -20.64
C GLU A 230 -4.60 -21.29 -21.51
N ILE A 231 -5.63 -20.58 -21.06
CA ILE A 231 -6.90 -20.42 -21.79
C ILE A 231 -6.78 -19.37 -22.90
N LEU A 232 -6.02 -18.29 -22.66
CA LEU A 232 -5.98 -17.13 -23.55
C LEU A 232 -4.95 -17.30 -24.66
N PRO A 233 -5.33 -17.01 -25.93
CA PRO A 233 -4.39 -16.81 -27.03
C PRO A 233 -3.32 -15.77 -26.67
N ASP A 234 -2.10 -15.91 -27.21
CA ASP A 234 -0.98 -15.01 -26.91
C ASP A 234 -1.20 -13.58 -27.41
N GLU A 235 -2.07 -13.40 -28.39
CA GLU A 235 -2.43 -12.11 -28.98
C GLU A 235 -3.29 -11.26 -28.05
N ILE A 236 -4.01 -11.90 -27.11
CA ILE A 236 -4.84 -11.17 -26.14
C ILE A 236 -3.92 -10.69 -25.01
N PRO A 237 -3.82 -9.37 -24.79
CA PRO A 237 -3.03 -8.80 -23.70
C PRO A 237 -3.51 -9.30 -22.34
N LEU A 238 -2.56 -9.70 -21.48
CA LEU A 238 -2.84 -10.26 -20.17
C LEU A 238 -1.95 -9.59 -19.11
N THR A 239 -2.55 -9.20 -18.00
CA THR A 239 -1.80 -8.76 -16.80
C THR A 239 -2.52 -9.20 -15.52
N SER A 240 -2.04 -8.83 -14.36
CA SER A 240 -2.69 -9.13 -13.08
C SER A 240 -2.91 -7.90 -12.21
N PHE A 241 -3.92 -7.98 -11.33
CA PHE A 241 -4.17 -6.93 -10.33
C PHE A 241 -2.91 -6.62 -9.50
N SER A 242 -2.12 -7.62 -9.12
CA SER A 242 -0.90 -7.43 -8.34
C SER A 242 0.20 -6.71 -9.11
N ILE A 243 0.33 -6.94 -10.42
CA ILE A 243 1.29 -6.24 -11.29
C ILE A 243 0.86 -4.77 -11.46
N LEU A 244 -0.43 -4.54 -11.73
CA LEU A 244 -1.00 -3.20 -11.82
C LEU A 244 -0.82 -2.43 -10.50
N MET A 245 -1.04 -3.07 -9.36
CA MET A 245 -0.83 -2.45 -8.06
C MET A 245 0.65 -2.15 -7.76
N ALA A 246 1.59 -2.99 -8.24
CA ALA A 246 3.02 -2.70 -8.13
C ALA A 246 3.42 -1.46 -8.95
N ARG A 247 2.85 -1.32 -10.17
CA ARG A 247 3.01 -0.11 -11.00
C ARG A 247 2.40 1.12 -10.32
N TYR A 248 1.15 1.02 -9.91
CA TYR A 248 0.42 2.09 -9.22
C TYR A 248 1.17 2.60 -7.99
N LYS A 249 1.69 1.69 -7.18
CA LYS A 249 2.47 2.02 -5.97
C LYS A 249 3.96 2.31 -6.23
N GLY A 250 4.41 2.30 -7.48
CA GLY A 250 5.72 2.79 -7.89
C GLY A 250 6.91 1.87 -7.61
N PHE A 251 6.71 0.55 -7.42
CA PHE A 251 7.79 -0.40 -7.15
C PHE A 251 7.92 -1.54 -8.18
N LEU A 252 7.25 -1.43 -9.34
CA LEU A 252 7.22 -2.47 -10.36
C LEU A 252 8.63 -2.83 -10.87
N GLU A 253 9.45 -1.83 -11.19
CA GLU A 253 10.79 -2.06 -11.75
C GLU A 253 11.74 -2.77 -10.78
N GLU A 254 11.65 -2.43 -9.49
CA GLU A 254 12.43 -3.12 -8.46
C GLU A 254 11.96 -4.57 -8.27
N ALA A 255 10.65 -4.79 -8.31
CA ALA A 255 10.09 -6.13 -8.20
C ALA A 255 10.48 -7.03 -9.39
N LYS A 256 10.58 -6.47 -10.60
CA LYS A 256 11.09 -7.20 -11.78
C LYS A 256 12.53 -7.64 -11.61
N LYS A 257 13.41 -6.73 -11.18
CA LYS A 257 14.83 -7.06 -10.95
C LYS A 257 15.00 -8.11 -9.85
N ALA A 258 14.15 -8.05 -8.81
CA ALA A 258 14.27 -8.93 -7.67
C ALA A 258 14.03 -10.41 -8.00
N VAL A 259 13.20 -10.75 -8.98
CA VAL A 259 12.96 -12.16 -9.33
C VAL A 259 14.10 -12.78 -10.14
N GLU A 260 14.99 -11.96 -10.72
CA GLU A 260 16.15 -12.44 -11.48
C GLU A 260 17.18 -13.17 -10.60
N ILE A 261 17.17 -12.92 -9.28
CA ILE A 261 18.10 -13.59 -8.34
C ILE A 261 17.66 -14.99 -7.96
N ILE A 262 16.40 -15.37 -8.18
CA ILE A 262 15.84 -16.65 -7.72
C ILE A 262 16.68 -17.87 -8.13
N PRO A 263 17.19 -17.96 -9.38
CA PRO A 263 18.07 -19.07 -9.79
C PRO A 263 19.41 -19.14 -9.04
N SER A 264 19.84 -18.04 -8.43
CA SER A 264 21.11 -17.94 -7.69
C SER A 264 21.01 -18.27 -6.20
N LEU A 265 19.79 -18.48 -5.68
CA LEU A 265 19.56 -18.85 -4.29
C LEU A 265 20.23 -20.20 -3.92
N LYS A 266 20.70 -20.29 -2.69
CA LYS A 266 21.43 -21.45 -2.15
C LYS A 266 20.66 -22.09 -1.01
N ASP A 267 21.04 -23.31 -0.63
CA ASP A 267 20.48 -23.95 0.57
C ASP A 267 20.78 -23.10 1.80
N ASN A 268 19.79 -22.99 2.69
CA ASN A 268 19.77 -22.18 3.91
C ASN A 268 19.69 -20.65 3.68
N ASP A 269 19.51 -20.18 2.42
CA ASP A 269 19.18 -18.78 2.20
C ASP A 269 17.84 -18.44 2.87
N ARG A 270 17.83 -17.29 3.57
CA ARG A 270 16.62 -16.84 4.29
C ARG A 270 15.76 -15.95 3.40
N ILE A 271 14.49 -16.29 3.31
CA ILE A 271 13.49 -15.56 2.53
C ILE A 271 12.45 -14.97 3.47
N LEU A 272 12.25 -13.66 3.39
CA LEU A 272 11.18 -12.99 4.13
C LEU A 272 9.91 -12.92 3.28
N ILE A 273 8.83 -13.56 3.73
CA ILE A 273 7.50 -13.38 3.16
C ILE A 273 6.74 -12.40 4.04
N ALA A 274 6.48 -11.20 3.49
CA ALA A 274 5.90 -10.08 4.23
C ALA A 274 4.47 -9.78 3.78
N GLU A 275 3.54 -9.72 4.72
CA GLU A 275 2.14 -9.39 4.46
C GLU A 275 1.76 -8.03 5.05
N GLY A 276 1.02 -7.22 4.30
CA GLY A 276 0.55 -5.90 4.73
C GLY A 276 -0.65 -5.94 5.67
N CYS A 277 -1.29 -7.08 5.83
CA CYS A 277 -2.49 -7.26 6.66
C CYS A 277 -2.35 -8.47 7.58
N THR A 278 -3.23 -8.54 8.58
CA THR A 278 -3.31 -9.62 9.57
C THR A 278 -4.57 -10.46 9.31
N HIS A 279 -4.73 -10.99 8.10
CA HIS A 279 -5.84 -11.90 7.83
C HIS A 279 -5.56 -13.30 8.38
N LYS A 280 -6.64 -14.06 8.63
CA LYS A 280 -6.50 -15.46 9.09
C LYS A 280 -5.99 -16.31 7.93
N ARG A 281 -4.82 -16.95 8.11
CA ARG A 281 -4.26 -17.89 7.15
C ARG A 281 -5.19 -19.09 6.99
N GLN A 282 -5.41 -19.50 5.74
CA GLN A 282 -6.26 -20.64 5.38
C GLN A 282 -5.47 -21.74 4.68
N CYS A 283 -6.05 -22.94 4.58
CA CYS A 283 -5.48 -24.01 3.78
C CYS A 283 -5.39 -23.56 2.31
N GLY A 284 -4.17 -23.54 1.73
CA GLY A 284 -3.93 -23.05 0.35
C GLY A 284 -3.63 -21.55 0.23
N ASP A 285 -3.38 -20.86 1.34
CA ASP A 285 -2.94 -19.46 1.37
C ASP A 285 -1.73 -19.22 0.46
N ILE A 286 -1.73 -18.06 -0.22
CA ILE A 286 -0.68 -17.73 -1.20
C ILE A 286 0.68 -17.59 -0.51
N GLY A 287 0.74 -16.80 0.57
CA GLY A 287 2.00 -16.48 1.25
C GLY A 287 2.61 -17.67 1.96
N SER A 288 1.81 -18.39 2.75
CA SER A 288 2.31 -19.45 3.64
C SER A 288 2.38 -20.83 3.00
N VAL A 289 1.70 -21.06 1.87
CA VAL A 289 1.63 -22.38 1.22
C VAL A 289 2.15 -22.35 -0.21
N LYS A 290 1.54 -21.51 -1.08
CA LYS A 290 1.83 -21.55 -2.52
C LYS A 290 3.23 -21.00 -2.86
N ILE A 291 3.66 -19.90 -2.24
CA ILE A 291 4.99 -19.31 -2.50
C ILE A 291 6.12 -20.21 -2.00
N PRO A 292 6.10 -20.76 -0.77
CA PRO A 292 7.11 -21.73 -0.35
C PRO A 292 7.23 -22.95 -1.25
N ALA A 293 6.09 -23.53 -1.65
CA ALA A 293 6.07 -24.66 -2.58
C ALA A 293 6.64 -24.31 -3.96
N ALA A 294 6.33 -23.11 -4.46
CA ALA A 294 6.85 -22.63 -5.74
C ALA A 294 8.36 -22.37 -5.69
N LEU A 295 8.86 -21.76 -4.58
CA LEU A 295 10.30 -21.57 -4.34
C LEU A 295 11.04 -22.91 -4.35
N LYS A 296 10.55 -23.88 -3.56
CA LYS A 296 11.15 -25.22 -3.53
C LYS A 296 11.18 -25.89 -4.90
N LYS A 297 10.08 -25.75 -5.68
CA LYS A 297 9.95 -26.34 -7.01
C LYS A 297 10.94 -25.72 -8.01
N ILE A 298 11.10 -24.37 -8.02
CA ILE A 298 11.91 -23.68 -9.01
C ILE A 298 13.40 -23.74 -8.68
N THR A 299 13.76 -23.66 -7.40
CA THR A 299 15.15 -23.64 -6.96
C THR A 299 15.70 -25.04 -6.67
N GLY A 300 14.86 -25.98 -6.26
CA GLY A 300 15.29 -27.27 -5.73
C GLY A 300 16.01 -27.20 -4.37
N LYS A 301 16.09 -25.99 -3.77
CA LYS A 301 16.87 -25.71 -2.56
C LYS A 301 16.04 -25.80 -1.28
N ASP A 302 16.70 -26.06 -0.16
CA ASP A 302 16.11 -25.95 1.18
C ASP A 302 16.35 -24.55 1.71
N LEU A 303 15.29 -23.72 1.63
CA LEU A 303 15.31 -22.31 2.03
C LEU A 303 14.68 -22.13 3.40
N GLU A 304 15.23 -21.21 4.20
CA GLU A 304 14.63 -20.78 5.47
C GLU A 304 13.61 -19.69 5.20
N ILE A 305 12.32 -19.97 5.51
CA ILE A 305 11.23 -19.02 5.23
C ILE A 305 10.73 -18.41 6.52
N GLU A 306 10.79 -17.10 6.62
CA GLU A 306 10.26 -16.31 7.73
C GLU A 306 9.05 -15.49 7.27
N PHE A 307 8.06 -15.35 8.16
CA PHE A 307 6.82 -14.64 7.85
C PHE A 307 6.62 -13.45 8.78
N THR A 308 6.23 -12.31 8.19
CA THR A 308 5.77 -11.13 8.94
C THR A 308 4.41 -10.67 8.44
N ALA A 309 3.62 -10.03 9.33
CA ALA A 309 2.29 -9.55 8.98
C ALA A 309 2.00 -8.17 9.59
N GLY A 310 1.14 -7.41 8.95
CA GLY A 310 0.70 -6.09 9.40
C GLY A 310 1.86 -5.09 9.51
N THR A 311 2.07 -4.52 10.69
CA THR A 311 3.11 -3.52 10.94
C THR A 311 4.46 -4.10 11.37
N GLN A 312 4.57 -5.43 11.47
CA GLN A 312 5.77 -6.14 11.92
C GLN A 312 6.75 -6.36 10.76
N PHE A 313 7.16 -5.30 10.09
CA PHE A 313 8.19 -5.39 9.07
C PHE A 313 9.56 -5.09 9.68
N PRO A 314 10.58 -6.00 9.58
CA PRO A 314 11.88 -5.79 10.18
C PRO A 314 12.62 -4.65 9.49
N GLN A 315 13.31 -3.82 10.28
CA GLN A 315 14.16 -2.74 9.74
C GLN A 315 15.52 -3.27 9.28
N ASP A 316 16.05 -4.30 9.96
CA ASP A 316 17.24 -5.00 9.53
C ASP A 316 16.85 -6.17 8.62
N LEU A 317 17.18 -6.05 7.35
CA LEU A 317 16.93 -7.04 6.32
C LEU A 317 18.19 -7.79 5.91
N SER A 318 19.34 -7.46 6.51
CA SER A 318 20.64 -8.07 6.16
C SER A 318 20.67 -9.61 6.28
N PRO A 319 19.86 -10.27 7.14
CA PRO A 319 19.81 -11.74 7.20
C PRO A 319 19.12 -12.39 6.00
N TYR A 320 18.39 -11.62 5.15
CA TYR A 320 17.56 -12.19 4.09
C TYR A 320 18.21 -12.03 2.72
N SER A 321 18.06 -13.07 1.89
CA SER A 321 18.48 -13.06 0.50
C SER A 321 17.42 -12.50 -0.45
N LEU A 322 16.14 -12.53 -0.05
CA LEU A 322 15.01 -12.02 -0.84
C LEU A 322 13.85 -11.67 0.09
N VAL A 323 13.16 -10.57 -0.22
CA VAL A 323 11.85 -10.21 0.36
C VAL A 323 10.76 -10.42 -0.67
N ILE A 324 9.73 -11.21 -0.34
CA ILE A 324 8.54 -11.39 -1.16
C ILE A 324 7.34 -10.80 -0.40
N HIS A 325 6.87 -9.65 -0.84
CA HIS A 325 5.78 -8.92 -0.19
C HIS A 325 4.43 -9.23 -0.84
N CYS A 326 3.33 -9.24 -0.07
CA CYS A 326 1.99 -9.30 -0.67
C CYS A 326 1.71 -8.04 -1.53
N GLY A 327 0.58 -8.02 -2.24
CA GLY A 327 0.18 -6.86 -3.06
C GLY A 327 0.02 -5.53 -2.30
N GLY A 328 0.06 -5.57 -0.94
CA GLY A 328 0.01 -4.40 -0.09
C GLY A 328 -1.31 -3.61 -0.20
N CYS A 329 -2.42 -4.28 -0.54
CA CYS A 329 -3.71 -3.61 -0.75
C CYS A 329 -4.27 -2.92 0.50
N MET A 330 -3.89 -3.39 1.69
CA MET A 330 -4.36 -2.85 2.98
C MET A 330 -3.40 -1.86 3.64
N ILE A 331 -2.24 -1.62 3.04
CA ILE A 331 -1.27 -0.62 3.52
C ILE A 331 -1.14 0.53 2.52
N THR A 332 -0.74 1.71 3.02
CA THR A 332 -0.58 2.89 2.19
C THR A 332 0.55 2.72 1.17
N GLU A 333 0.53 3.53 0.11
CA GLU A 333 1.63 3.61 -0.86
C GLU A 333 2.95 3.95 -0.15
N ARG A 334 2.93 4.90 0.77
CA ARG A 334 4.13 5.31 1.53
C ARG A 334 4.72 4.16 2.35
N GLU A 335 3.89 3.35 2.99
CA GLU A 335 4.36 2.21 3.78
C GLU A 335 5.04 1.15 2.89
N ILE A 336 4.47 0.83 1.72
CA ILE A 336 5.10 -0.15 0.81
C ILE A 336 6.40 0.40 0.23
N LEU A 337 6.45 1.68 -0.15
CA LEU A 337 7.65 2.34 -0.63
C LEU A 337 8.74 2.41 0.45
N PHE A 338 8.36 2.64 1.72
CA PHE A 338 9.29 2.58 2.84
C PHE A 338 9.90 1.18 2.99
N ARG A 339 9.08 0.11 2.96
CA ARG A 339 9.57 -1.28 3.05
C ARG A 339 10.52 -1.62 1.90
N MET A 340 10.15 -1.22 0.69
CA MET A 340 11.01 -1.37 -0.48
C MET A 340 12.33 -0.58 -0.30
N LYS A 341 12.26 0.67 0.17
CA LYS A 341 13.45 1.49 0.41
C LYS A 341 14.37 0.88 1.45
N CYS A 342 13.83 0.32 2.54
CA CYS A 342 14.63 -0.43 3.53
C CYS A 342 15.37 -1.61 2.89
N ALA A 343 14.76 -2.31 1.96
CA ALA A 343 15.39 -3.40 1.24
C ALA A 343 16.47 -2.90 0.27
N GLN A 344 16.19 -1.85 -0.50
CA GLN A 344 17.14 -1.23 -1.43
C GLN A 344 18.40 -0.70 -0.73
N ASP A 345 18.25 0.01 0.39
CA ASP A 345 19.36 0.60 1.15
C ASP A 345 20.32 -0.50 1.68
N GLN A 346 19.77 -1.70 1.93
CA GLN A 346 20.53 -2.88 2.36
C GLN A 346 20.87 -3.83 1.20
N LYS A 347 20.56 -3.45 -0.04
CA LYS A 347 20.80 -4.24 -1.26
C LYS A 347 20.10 -5.62 -1.24
N ILE A 348 18.96 -5.71 -0.56
CA ILE A 348 18.15 -6.92 -0.52
C ILE A 348 17.05 -6.82 -1.60
N PRO A 349 16.98 -7.79 -2.52
CA PRO A 349 15.95 -7.82 -3.55
C PRO A 349 14.53 -7.86 -2.94
N PHE A 350 13.61 -7.07 -3.52
CA PHE A 350 12.25 -6.91 -3.04
C PHE A 350 11.25 -7.10 -4.19
N CYS A 351 10.43 -8.13 -4.14
CA CYS A 351 9.35 -8.35 -5.11
C CYS A 351 7.98 -8.52 -4.43
N ASN A 352 6.92 -8.61 -5.24
CA ASN A 352 5.60 -8.94 -4.73
C ASN A 352 5.12 -10.33 -5.21
N TYR A 353 4.05 -10.82 -4.58
CA TYR A 353 3.43 -12.11 -4.90
C TYR A 353 3.11 -12.27 -6.39
N GLY A 354 2.55 -11.23 -7.02
CA GLY A 354 2.15 -11.29 -8.42
C GLY A 354 3.32 -11.41 -9.39
N ILE A 355 4.35 -10.60 -9.22
CA ILE A 355 5.58 -10.66 -10.02
C ILE A 355 6.29 -11.99 -9.80
N PHE A 356 6.41 -12.44 -8.55
CA PHE A 356 6.99 -13.73 -8.22
C PHE A 356 6.25 -14.89 -8.90
N LEU A 357 4.92 -14.96 -8.76
CA LEU A 357 4.11 -16.02 -9.36
C LEU A 357 4.12 -15.97 -10.88
N ALA A 358 4.12 -14.77 -11.48
CA ALA A 358 4.25 -14.63 -12.93
C ALA A 358 5.60 -15.15 -13.44
N HIS A 359 6.69 -14.84 -12.71
CA HIS A 359 8.04 -15.34 -13.03
C HIS A 359 8.12 -16.87 -12.95
N VAL A 360 7.68 -17.45 -11.83
CA VAL A 360 7.74 -18.91 -11.60
C VAL A 360 6.90 -19.70 -12.63
N ASN A 361 5.81 -19.11 -13.10
CA ASN A 361 4.95 -19.71 -14.12
C ASN A 361 5.39 -19.41 -15.56
N GLY A 362 6.50 -18.68 -15.78
CA GLY A 362 7.04 -18.35 -17.11
C GLY A 362 6.18 -17.36 -17.93
N ILE A 363 5.31 -16.60 -17.26
CA ILE A 363 4.38 -15.67 -17.91
C ILE A 363 4.66 -14.20 -17.60
N LEU A 364 5.77 -13.89 -16.92
CA LEU A 364 6.12 -12.52 -16.51
C LEU A 364 6.23 -11.59 -17.71
N GLU A 365 6.98 -11.96 -18.73
CA GLU A 365 7.16 -11.18 -19.95
C GLU A 365 5.82 -10.84 -20.61
N ARG A 366 4.95 -11.85 -20.81
CA ARG A 366 3.60 -11.66 -21.35
C ARG A 366 2.80 -10.68 -20.55
N SER A 367 2.86 -10.78 -19.21
CA SER A 367 2.07 -9.96 -18.29
C SER A 367 2.54 -8.50 -18.17
N LEU A 368 3.75 -8.22 -18.61
CA LEU A 368 4.31 -6.86 -18.64
C LEU A 368 4.10 -6.15 -19.99
N ARG A 369 3.81 -6.88 -21.07
CA ARG A 369 3.59 -6.29 -22.42
C ARG A 369 2.56 -5.15 -22.42
N PRO A 370 1.39 -5.27 -21.75
CA PRO A 370 0.41 -4.17 -21.72
C PRO A 370 0.94 -2.87 -21.06
N LEU A 371 1.94 -2.99 -20.20
CA LEU A 371 2.54 -1.87 -19.46
C LEU A 371 3.70 -1.19 -20.22
N ALA A 372 4.22 -1.83 -21.27
CA ALA A 372 5.35 -1.32 -22.06
C ALA A 372 4.91 -0.31 -23.13
N ALA A 373 3.62 -0.20 -23.43
CA ALA A 373 3.09 0.66 -24.49
C ALA A 373 3.31 2.18 -24.24
N GLU A 374 3.57 2.60 -22.99
CA GLU A 374 3.84 4.00 -22.64
C GLU A 374 5.14 4.56 -23.22
N ASN A 375 6.16 3.73 -23.48
CA ASN A 375 7.48 4.21 -23.91
C ASN A 375 7.54 4.60 -25.41
N ASN A 376 6.46 4.36 -26.17
CA ASN A 376 6.42 4.63 -27.60
C ASN A 376 5.49 5.80 -28.01
N ALA A 377 4.88 6.50 -27.03
CA ALA A 377 3.93 7.59 -27.27
C ALA A 377 4.40 8.97 -26.78
N SER A 378 5.70 9.13 -26.48
CA SER A 378 6.31 10.42 -26.09
C SER A 378 7.24 10.97 -27.16
#